data_e4103ebd8fece922be07d976b1f80666
#
_entry.id   e4103ebd8fece922be07d976b1f80666
#
_cell.length_a   1.000
_cell.length_b   1.000
_cell.length_c   1.000
_cell.angle_alpha   90.00
_cell.angle_beta   90.00
_cell.angle_gamma   90.00
#
_symmetry.space_group_name_H-M   'P 1'
#
loop_
_entity.id
_entity.type
_entity.pdbx_description
1 polymer ?
#
loop_
_entity_poly.entity_id
_entity_poly.type
_entity_poly.pdbx_seq_one_letter_code
_entity_poly.pdbx_strand_id
1 'polypeptide(L)'
;VNHLALVGPPHLTTPRIPAAPGIYRIGRGESPVAAVSFDPSDDRRRRNLLTWFERGGEPGATLLIDDWKLCAQSDPGLTDAVRWITTTARDVRVIVTARTLGDLPEQVHLRVEVLDFLALHGIHEFSKALAWKGRWWKVPVGIDGNGEPVVAELTHFADGKWRTGSHLAVTDREAFRSLLLGLMTTHSPKLFQAIFIDAGDSGVFADLDQAPHVQAHHRDAARDPARLAEMLLAESERRLEVVGNAWTIFDHRALGQVLPQLLICVSGFSDIEPTELGKALATIAEDVGRSGMQLLLDCANETTRVRIDDCVTPANLGRLAAELPRLMHRAEPPPDFFTLHDMPKFDRTHAWRPRPIKLRYRTAVGVDEHGQPVEIDIKAGLTEDGMGPHGEVVAPPERRADALKALILGQMLWHSPEQLQVVLVDFHGTGVFAGLEHAPHVQPHDLVEDLERRIGMLVDGTAPPRLLVCVDGVHGLAEARPAFFRTLQTLAQVGRTYGQHLLLSDTTPPSDLPQLHTSYRLELTGTGWQRRISRSVESFVLPTDLHSAARSLPVAMYAATS
;
A
#
# COMPACT_ATOMS: atom_id res chain seq x y z
N VAL A 1 19.38 -32.19 15.23
CA VAL A 1 19.90 -30.81 15.38
C VAL A 1 18.80 -29.86 14.95
N ASN A 2 18.46 -28.90 15.80
CA ASN A 2 17.44 -27.91 15.46
C ASN A 2 18.09 -26.76 14.66
N HIS A 3 17.83 -26.68 13.38
CA HIS A 3 18.19 -25.55 12.56
C HIS A 3 17.28 -24.35 12.91
N LEU A 4 17.82 -23.13 12.85
CA LEU A 4 17.15 -21.94 13.39
C LEU A 4 17.17 -20.78 12.37
N ALA A 5 16.05 -20.10 12.22
CA ALA A 5 15.97 -18.81 11.56
C ALA A 5 15.60 -17.73 12.60
N LEU A 6 16.38 -16.66 12.66
CA LEU A 6 16.13 -15.49 13.51
C LEU A 6 15.69 -14.32 12.62
N VAL A 7 14.48 -13.83 12.85
CA VAL A 7 13.89 -12.74 12.05
C VAL A 7 13.81 -11.46 12.87
N GLY A 8 14.42 -10.41 12.35
CA GLY A 8 14.48 -9.09 12.97
C GLY A 8 15.76 -8.32 12.61
N PRO A 9 15.89 -7.07 13.06
CA PRO A 9 17.07 -6.28 12.81
C PRO A 9 18.30 -6.84 13.57
N PRO A 10 19.53 -6.58 13.11
CA PRO A 10 20.76 -7.18 13.64
C PRO A 10 20.97 -7.00 15.15
N HIS A 11 20.54 -5.88 15.73
CA HIS A 11 20.67 -5.64 17.17
C HIS A 11 19.80 -6.56 18.04
N LEU A 12 18.77 -7.17 17.48
CA LEU A 12 17.92 -8.17 18.17
C LEU A 12 18.38 -9.60 17.84
N THR A 13 18.80 -9.88 16.61
CA THR A 13 19.16 -11.23 16.17
C THR A 13 20.56 -11.64 16.64
N THR A 14 21.55 -10.75 16.58
CA THR A 14 22.95 -11.06 16.95
C THR A 14 23.10 -11.55 18.38
N PRO A 15 22.47 -10.95 19.43
CA PRO A 15 22.57 -11.43 20.80
C PRO A 15 21.97 -12.83 21.02
N ARG A 16 21.12 -13.31 20.13
CA ARG A 16 20.50 -14.65 20.21
C ARG A 16 21.36 -15.76 19.60
N ILE A 17 22.41 -15.40 18.87
CA ILE A 17 23.34 -16.38 18.30
C ILE A 17 24.27 -16.84 19.44
N PRO A 18 24.29 -18.13 19.77
CA PRO A 18 25.16 -18.61 20.85
C PRO A 18 26.63 -18.47 20.43
N ALA A 19 27.43 -17.85 21.28
CA ALA A 19 28.88 -17.86 21.12
C ALA A 19 29.41 -19.28 21.37
N ALA A 20 29.98 -19.92 20.38
CA ALA A 20 30.55 -21.25 20.46
C ALA A 20 31.77 -21.40 19.53
N PRO A 21 32.76 -22.22 19.87
CA PRO A 21 33.80 -22.58 18.91
C PRO A 21 33.19 -23.32 17.72
N GLY A 22 33.72 -23.08 16.51
CA GLY A 22 33.22 -23.76 15.31
C GLY A 22 32.05 -23.07 14.60
N ILE A 23 31.84 -21.77 14.83
CA ILE A 23 30.89 -20.96 14.04
C ILE A 23 31.59 -20.42 12.79
N TYR A 24 31.08 -20.81 11.63
CA TYR A 24 31.51 -20.36 10.31
C TYR A 24 30.43 -19.48 9.71
N ARG A 25 30.77 -18.26 9.31
CA ARG A 25 29.80 -17.27 8.86
C ARG A 25 29.95 -16.96 7.37
N ILE A 26 28.84 -16.84 6.68
CA ILE A 26 28.71 -16.17 5.39
C ILE A 26 27.94 -14.87 5.66
N GLY A 27 28.56 -13.71 5.41
CA GLY A 27 27.97 -12.40 5.65
C GLY A 27 28.99 -11.27 5.48
N ARG A 28 28.51 -10.03 5.28
CA ARG A 28 29.38 -8.84 5.14
C ARG A 28 29.89 -8.36 6.49
N GLY A 29 31.11 -7.81 6.49
CA GLY A 29 31.75 -7.24 7.67
C GLY A 29 32.22 -8.26 8.71
N GLU A 30 32.74 -7.79 9.85
CA GLU A 30 33.17 -8.60 10.97
C GLU A 30 31.99 -9.07 11.83
N SER A 31 32.15 -10.24 12.47
CA SER A 31 31.15 -10.79 13.37
C SER A 31 31.75 -11.05 14.74
N PRO A 32 31.12 -10.62 15.81
CA PRO A 32 31.59 -10.89 17.19
C PRO A 32 31.41 -12.36 17.61
N VAL A 33 30.64 -13.14 16.88
CA VAL A 33 30.26 -14.51 17.26
C VAL A 33 30.89 -15.60 16.40
N ALA A 34 31.44 -15.27 15.22
CA ALA A 34 31.99 -16.24 14.28
C ALA A 34 33.51 -16.35 14.38
N ALA A 35 34.04 -17.58 14.44
CA ALA A 35 35.46 -17.86 14.40
C ALA A 35 36.08 -17.53 13.04
N VAL A 36 35.34 -17.77 11.96
CA VAL A 36 35.73 -17.50 10.57
C VAL A 36 34.57 -16.90 9.81
N SER A 37 34.80 -15.77 9.14
CA SER A 37 33.80 -15.09 8.33
C SER A 37 34.24 -15.03 6.87
N PHE A 38 33.28 -15.27 5.95
CA PHE A 38 33.47 -15.18 4.51
C PHE A 38 32.52 -14.14 3.92
N ASP A 39 33.06 -13.31 3.04
CA ASP A 39 32.20 -12.36 2.29
C ASP A 39 31.33 -13.14 1.30
N PRO A 40 30.04 -12.81 1.17
CA PRO A 40 29.13 -13.47 0.23
C PRO A 40 29.60 -13.38 -1.24
N SER A 41 30.36 -12.36 -1.60
CA SER A 41 30.92 -12.18 -2.94
C SER A 41 32.17 -13.02 -3.23
N ASP A 42 32.80 -13.64 -2.22
CA ASP A 42 33.95 -14.55 -2.42
C ASP A 42 33.47 -15.96 -2.80
N ASP A 43 33.18 -16.14 -4.08
CA ASP A 43 32.62 -17.37 -4.65
C ASP A 43 33.41 -18.63 -4.34
N ARG A 44 34.74 -18.55 -4.35
CA ARG A 44 35.60 -19.72 -4.15
C ARG A 44 35.56 -20.18 -2.71
N ARG A 45 35.75 -19.27 -1.78
CA ARG A 45 35.77 -19.59 -0.33
C ARG A 45 34.40 -20.02 0.15
N ARG A 46 33.36 -19.34 -0.31
CA ARG A 46 31.97 -19.69 0.02
C ARG A 46 31.60 -21.09 -0.47
N ARG A 47 31.87 -21.43 -1.73
CA ARG A 47 31.60 -22.79 -2.26
C ARG A 47 32.39 -23.85 -1.53
N ASN A 48 33.66 -23.59 -1.20
CA ASN A 48 34.45 -24.55 -0.44
C ASN A 48 33.85 -24.79 0.97
N LEU A 49 33.37 -23.74 1.64
CA LEU A 49 32.73 -23.84 2.94
C LEU A 49 31.43 -24.66 2.84
N LEU A 50 30.56 -24.32 1.89
CA LEU A 50 29.29 -25.03 1.69
C LEU A 50 29.54 -26.51 1.38
N THR A 51 30.48 -26.82 0.47
CA THR A 51 30.87 -28.21 0.15
C THR A 51 31.43 -28.95 1.36
N TRP A 52 32.14 -28.25 2.26
CA TRP A 52 32.63 -28.86 3.49
C TRP A 52 31.47 -29.20 4.44
N PHE A 53 30.50 -28.33 4.60
CA PHE A 53 29.26 -28.59 5.36
C PHE A 53 28.40 -29.68 4.73
N GLU A 54 28.30 -29.74 3.40
CA GLU A 54 27.60 -30.80 2.65
C GLU A 54 28.21 -32.19 2.90
N ARG A 55 29.52 -32.26 3.15
CA ARG A 55 30.24 -33.50 3.49
C ARG A 55 30.17 -33.85 4.97
N GLY A 56 29.40 -33.10 5.76
CA GLY A 56 29.18 -33.35 7.19
C GLY A 56 29.95 -32.42 8.15
N GLY A 57 30.86 -31.58 7.65
CA GLY A 57 31.61 -30.63 8.47
C GLY A 57 32.37 -31.28 9.64
N GLU A 58 32.63 -30.50 10.68
CA GLU A 58 33.03 -31.00 12.01
C GLU A 58 31.80 -31.23 12.88
N PRO A 59 31.75 -32.31 13.68
CA PRO A 59 30.64 -32.54 14.61
C PRO A 59 30.43 -31.32 15.54
N GLY A 60 29.21 -30.78 15.58
CA GLY A 60 28.87 -29.60 16.36
C GLY A 60 29.18 -28.26 15.69
N ALA A 61 29.71 -28.26 14.47
CA ALA A 61 29.92 -27.01 13.71
C ALA A 61 28.60 -26.30 13.39
N THR A 62 28.64 -24.99 13.38
CA THR A 62 27.48 -24.13 13.07
C THR A 62 27.78 -23.29 11.82
N LEU A 63 26.94 -23.41 10.80
CA LEU A 63 26.92 -22.53 9.65
C LEU A 63 25.96 -21.37 9.96
N LEU A 64 26.49 -20.15 10.05
CA LEU A 64 25.71 -18.93 10.20
C LEU A 64 25.64 -18.22 8.84
N ILE A 65 24.43 -18.03 8.32
CA ILE A 65 24.16 -17.22 7.15
C ILE A 65 23.51 -15.93 7.60
N ASP A 66 24.28 -14.85 7.55
CA ASP A 66 23.88 -13.57 8.10
C ASP A 66 23.36 -12.64 6.99
N ASP A 67 22.13 -12.15 7.14
CA ASP A 67 21.36 -11.47 6.12
C ASP A 67 21.11 -12.35 4.88
N TRP A 68 20.20 -13.31 5.03
CA TRP A 68 19.89 -14.32 4.01
C TRP A 68 19.65 -13.72 2.63
N LYS A 69 18.83 -12.68 2.54
CA LYS A 69 18.50 -12.04 1.26
C LYS A 69 19.74 -11.55 0.51
N LEU A 70 20.64 -10.91 1.23
CA LEU A 70 21.89 -10.43 0.68
C LEU A 70 22.78 -11.57 0.19
N CYS A 71 22.89 -12.65 0.98
CA CYS A 71 23.68 -13.81 0.63
C CYS A 71 23.09 -14.57 -0.57
N ALA A 72 21.77 -14.76 -0.61
CA ALA A 72 21.07 -15.46 -1.69
C ALA A 72 21.11 -14.67 -3.02
N GLN A 73 21.10 -13.34 -2.97
CA GLN A 73 21.31 -12.51 -4.17
C GLN A 73 22.71 -12.67 -4.77
N SER A 74 23.69 -12.93 -3.93
CA SER A 74 25.08 -13.15 -4.36
C SER A 74 25.33 -14.59 -4.84
N ASP A 75 24.51 -15.56 -4.44
CA ASP A 75 24.61 -16.98 -4.79
C ASP A 75 23.24 -17.63 -4.97
N PRO A 76 22.77 -17.79 -6.22
CA PRO A 76 21.52 -18.50 -6.50
C PRO A 76 21.49 -19.96 -6.03
N GLY A 77 22.67 -20.63 -5.91
CA GLY A 77 22.79 -22.01 -5.44
C GLY A 77 22.74 -22.16 -3.91
N LEU A 78 22.78 -21.06 -3.16
CA LEU A 78 22.82 -21.10 -1.69
C LEU A 78 21.60 -21.79 -1.08
N THR A 79 20.40 -21.56 -1.64
CA THR A 79 19.16 -22.18 -1.16
C THR A 79 19.21 -23.70 -1.26
N ASP A 80 19.72 -24.24 -2.37
CA ASP A 80 19.82 -25.68 -2.59
C ASP A 80 20.87 -26.31 -1.68
N ALA A 81 22.00 -25.63 -1.48
CA ALA A 81 23.04 -26.08 -0.56
C ALA A 81 22.53 -26.14 0.89
N VAL A 82 21.85 -25.07 1.34
CA VAL A 82 21.29 -25.02 2.69
C VAL A 82 20.17 -26.04 2.88
N ARG A 83 19.30 -26.21 1.90
CA ARG A 83 18.26 -27.25 1.93
C ARG A 83 18.90 -28.63 2.08
N TRP A 84 19.93 -28.92 1.31
CA TRP A 84 20.64 -30.20 1.39
C TRP A 84 21.29 -30.39 2.77
N ILE A 85 22.02 -29.40 3.29
CA ILE A 85 22.65 -29.44 4.62
C ILE A 85 21.61 -29.68 5.71
N THR A 86 20.49 -28.96 5.71
CA THR A 86 19.44 -29.08 6.76
C THR A 86 18.69 -30.40 6.70
N THR A 87 18.66 -31.08 5.56
CA THR A 87 17.98 -32.39 5.41
C THR A 87 18.92 -33.58 5.62
N THR A 88 20.21 -33.43 5.35
CA THR A 88 21.15 -34.58 5.26
C THR A 88 22.22 -34.59 6.36
N ALA A 89 22.71 -33.42 6.78
CA ALA A 89 23.79 -33.32 7.75
C ALA A 89 23.26 -33.43 9.21
N ARG A 90 23.62 -34.50 9.91
CA ARG A 90 23.06 -34.84 11.24
C ARG A 90 23.71 -34.07 12.41
N ASP A 91 24.98 -33.68 12.26
CA ASP A 91 25.76 -33.12 13.38
C ASP A 91 26.14 -31.63 13.18
N VAL A 92 25.53 -30.98 12.21
CA VAL A 92 25.78 -29.58 11.88
C VAL A 92 24.55 -28.76 12.14
N ARG A 93 24.74 -27.58 12.71
CA ARG A 93 23.66 -26.62 12.93
C ARG A 93 23.70 -25.54 11.84
N VAL A 94 22.55 -25.15 11.32
CA VAL A 94 22.41 -23.97 10.46
C VAL A 94 21.63 -22.90 11.20
N ILE A 95 22.17 -21.69 11.24
CA ILE A 95 21.49 -20.50 11.71
C ILE A 95 21.41 -19.50 10.55
N VAL A 96 20.21 -19.04 10.25
CA VAL A 96 19.96 -18.02 9.24
C VAL A 96 19.44 -16.77 9.93
N THR A 97 19.98 -15.59 9.61
CA THR A 97 19.35 -14.33 10.00
C THR A 97 18.68 -13.70 8.79
N ALA A 98 17.52 -13.08 9.01
CA ALA A 98 16.78 -12.34 8.01
C ALA A 98 16.16 -11.09 8.64
N ARG A 99 15.98 -10.04 7.86
CA ARG A 99 15.39 -8.80 8.37
C ARG A 99 13.88 -8.90 8.51
N THR A 100 13.23 -9.59 7.59
CA THR A 100 11.79 -9.85 7.61
C THR A 100 11.50 -11.32 7.34
N LEU A 101 10.30 -11.76 7.69
CA LEU A 101 9.85 -13.12 7.47
C LEU A 101 9.87 -13.49 5.97
N GLY A 102 9.47 -12.56 5.09
CA GLY A 102 9.50 -12.75 3.64
C GLY A 102 10.89 -12.81 3.01
N ASP A 103 11.94 -12.51 3.76
CA ASP A 103 13.32 -12.66 3.29
C ASP A 103 13.90 -14.06 3.57
N LEU A 104 13.18 -14.93 4.26
CA LEU A 104 13.65 -16.30 4.57
C LEU A 104 13.67 -17.21 3.35
N PRO A 105 14.51 -18.26 3.36
CA PRO A 105 14.56 -19.23 2.27
C PRO A 105 13.27 -20.06 2.19
N GLU A 106 12.69 -20.12 1.00
CA GLU A 106 11.58 -21.02 0.74
C GLU A 106 12.04 -22.49 0.77
N GLN A 107 11.17 -23.37 1.28
CA GLN A 107 11.37 -24.84 1.28
C GLN A 107 12.60 -25.32 2.10
N VAL A 108 13.08 -24.54 3.06
CA VAL A 108 14.11 -24.97 4.01
C VAL A 108 13.50 -25.17 5.39
N HIS A 109 13.72 -26.33 5.99
CA HIS A 109 13.19 -26.67 7.31
C HIS A 109 13.98 -26.00 8.43
N LEU A 110 13.55 -24.81 8.82
CA LEU A 110 14.13 -24.03 9.91
C LEU A 110 13.06 -23.77 10.99
N ARG A 111 13.44 -23.86 12.26
CA ARG A 111 12.61 -23.32 13.33
C ARG A 111 12.71 -21.80 13.28
N VAL A 112 11.59 -21.11 13.08
CA VAL A 112 11.56 -19.64 12.98
C VAL A 112 11.30 -19.01 14.34
N GLU A 113 12.08 -17.99 14.70
CA GLU A 113 11.83 -17.12 15.85
C GLU A 113 11.73 -15.68 15.34
N VAL A 114 10.54 -15.10 15.38
CA VAL A 114 10.31 -13.69 15.04
C VAL A 114 10.51 -12.86 16.30
N LEU A 115 11.55 -12.03 16.30
CA LEU A 115 11.93 -11.22 17.46
C LEU A 115 11.41 -9.80 17.37
N ASP A 116 10.98 -9.38 16.19
CA ASP A 116 10.57 -8.02 15.90
C ASP A 116 9.19 -7.98 15.25
N PHE A 117 8.28 -7.18 15.82
CA PHE A 117 6.93 -7.03 15.31
C PHE A 117 6.87 -6.43 13.91
N LEU A 118 7.67 -5.41 13.62
CA LEU A 118 7.69 -4.81 12.28
C LEU A 118 8.20 -5.79 11.23
N ALA A 119 9.19 -6.61 11.59
CA ALA A 119 9.70 -7.66 10.72
C ALA A 119 8.66 -8.74 10.40
N LEU A 120 7.77 -9.07 11.34
CA LEU A 120 6.62 -9.95 11.11
C LEU A 120 5.72 -9.41 10.00
N HIS A 121 5.55 -8.08 9.93
CA HIS A 121 4.74 -7.40 8.92
C HIS A 121 5.52 -7.01 7.65
N GLY A 122 6.78 -7.43 7.51
CA GLY A 122 7.61 -7.07 6.34
C GLY A 122 8.09 -5.62 6.33
N ILE A 123 8.04 -4.94 7.48
CA ILE A 123 8.37 -3.52 7.64
C ILE A 123 9.74 -3.42 8.33
N HIS A 124 10.68 -2.72 7.71
CA HIS A 124 12.01 -2.48 8.30
C HIS A 124 12.02 -1.32 9.29
N GLU A 125 11.31 -0.26 8.94
CA GLU A 125 11.14 0.94 9.75
C GLU A 125 9.73 1.50 9.49
N PHE A 126 9.04 1.91 10.57
CA PHE A 126 7.69 2.45 10.42
C PHE A 126 7.73 3.84 9.81
N SER A 127 7.09 3.97 8.65
CA SER A 127 6.71 5.22 8.00
C SER A 127 5.30 5.04 7.44
N LYS A 128 4.43 6.03 7.62
CA LYS A 128 3.06 5.97 7.12
C LYS A 128 3.00 5.74 5.62
N ALA A 129 3.85 6.42 4.87
CA ALA A 129 3.93 6.31 3.41
C ALA A 129 4.31 4.90 2.95
N LEU A 130 5.12 4.17 3.72
CA LEU A 130 5.57 2.82 3.40
C LEU A 130 4.67 1.74 4.01
N ALA A 131 4.25 1.92 5.25
CA ALA A 131 3.53 0.91 6.02
C ALA A 131 2.03 0.87 5.66
N TRP A 132 1.37 2.03 5.50
CA TRP A 132 -0.07 2.13 5.24
C TRP A 132 -0.47 1.84 3.78
N LYS A 133 0.26 0.96 3.12
CA LYS A 133 -0.04 0.45 1.77
C LYS A 133 -0.95 -0.78 1.77
N GLY A 134 -1.40 -1.23 2.94
CA GLY A 134 -2.21 -2.43 3.11
C GLY A 134 -3.46 -2.42 2.22
N ARG A 135 -3.37 -3.17 1.11
CA ARG A 135 -4.51 -3.42 0.22
C ARG A 135 -5.23 -4.72 0.57
N TRP A 136 -4.57 -5.55 1.37
CA TRP A 136 -4.99 -6.89 1.72
C TRP A 136 -5.22 -6.93 3.23
N TRP A 137 -6.43 -7.19 3.63
CA TRP A 137 -6.83 -7.32 5.03
C TRP A 137 -6.37 -8.66 5.62
N LYS A 138 -5.11 -9.03 5.32
CA LYS A 138 -4.42 -10.19 5.85
C LYS A 138 -3.28 -9.70 6.73
N VAL A 139 -3.38 -10.00 8.01
CA VAL A 139 -2.45 -9.49 9.02
C VAL A 139 -1.84 -10.66 9.76
N PRO A 140 -0.52 -10.83 9.76
CA PRO A 140 0.14 -11.81 10.59
C PRO A 140 0.01 -11.40 12.05
N VAL A 141 -0.43 -12.33 12.89
CA VAL A 141 -0.64 -12.12 14.33
C VAL A 141 0.56 -12.61 15.13
N GLY A 142 1.17 -13.68 14.68
CA GLY A 142 2.31 -14.35 15.28
C GLY A 142 2.72 -15.53 14.42
N ILE A 143 3.40 -16.50 15.01
CA ILE A 143 3.80 -17.76 14.36
C ILE A 143 3.24 -18.94 15.13
N ASP A 144 2.95 -20.03 14.44
CA ASP A 144 2.53 -21.30 15.05
C ASP A 144 3.74 -22.11 15.57
N GLY A 145 3.47 -23.29 16.13
CA GLY A 145 4.50 -24.19 16.62
C GLY A 145 5.48 -24.73 15.59
N ASN A 146 5.17 -24.58 14.28
CA ASN A 146 6.02 -24.97 13.17
C ASN A 146 6.85 -23.78 12.64
N GLY A 147 6.58 -22.55 13.12
CA GLY A 147 7.21 -21.32 12.66
C GLY A 147 6.51 -20.66 11.48
N GLU A 148 5.31 -21.16 11.09
CA GLU A 148 4.51 -20.55 10.03
C GLU A 148 3.69 -19.37 10.55
N PRO A 149 3.50 -18.32 9.75
CA PRO A 149 2.73 -17.15 10.19
C PRO A 149 1.25 -17.51 10.38
N VAL A 150 0.74 -17.21 11.57
CA VAL A 150 -0.69 -17.24 11.84
C VAL A 150 -1.31 -15.94 11.37
N VAL A 151 -2.15 -16.01 10.33
CA VAL A 151 -2.68 -14.84 9.62
C VAL A 151 -4.17 -14.68 9.89
N ALA A 152 -4.56 -13.49 10.36
CA ALA A 152 -5.95 -13.06 10.38
C ALA A 152 -6.36 -12.51 9.02
N GLU A 153 -7.49 -12.97 8.49
CA GLU A 153 -8.06 -12.48 7.22
C GLU A 153 -9.41 -11.81 7.48
N LEU A 154 -9.45 -10.46 7.37
CA LEU A 154 -10.65 -9.68 7.61
C LEU A 154 -11.50 -9.50 6.34
N THR A 155 -10.92 -9.74 5.17
CA THR A 155 -11.62 -9.71 3.88
C THR A 155 -11.13 -10.83 2.98
N HIS A 156 -11.96 -11.30 2.10
CA HIS A 156 -11.58 -12.28 1.09
C HIS A 156 -12.04 -11.85 -0.30
N PHE A 157 -11.33 -12.32 -1.31
CA PHE A 157 -11.69 -12.11 -2.71
C PHE A 157 -12.31 -13.38 -3.27
N ALA A 158 -13.60 -13.31 -3.61
CA ALA A 158 -14.34 -14.42 -4.20
C ALA A 158 -15.20 -13.91 -5.36
N ASP A 159 -15.34 -14.73 -6.40
CA ASP A 159 -16.18 -14.43 -7.58
C ASP A 159 -15.89 -13.07 -8.24
N GLY A 160 -14.60 -12.66 -8.26
CA GLY A 160 -14.19 -11.39 -8.83
C GLY A 160 -14.49 -10.15 -7.97
N LYS A 161 -14.95 -10.32 -6.73
CA LYS A 161 -15.32 -9.23 -5.81
C LYS A 161 -14.66 -9.37 -4.45
N TRP A 162 -14.39 -8.23 -3.83
CA TRP A 162 -14.02 -8.16 -2.41
C TRP A 162 -15.25 -8.33 -1.54
N ARG A 163 -15.11 -9.14 -0.50
CA ARG A 163 -16.12 -9.35 0.53
C ARG A 163 -15.50 -9.16 1.91
N THR A 164 -16.27 -8.63 2.84
CA THR A 164 -15.89 -8.65 4.25
C THR A 164 -15.78 -10.09 4.72
N GLY A 165 -14.70 -10.39 5.43
CA GLY A 165 -14.48 -11.70 6.02
C GLY A 165 -15.41 -11.98 7.18
N SER A 166 -15.24 -13.14 7.79
CA SER A 166 -15.99 -13.54 8.97
C SER A 166 -15.59 -12.71 10.19
N HIS A 167 -16.44 -12.65 11.20
CA HIS A 167 -16.10 -12.17 12.51
C HIS A 167 -15.03 -13.06 13.14
N LEU A 168 -14.13 -12.47 13.92
CA LEU A 168 -12.98 -13.16 14.49
C LEU A 168 -13.11 -13.29 16.00
N ALA A 169 -12.62 -14.43 16.52
CA ALA A 169 -12.30 -14.60 17.93
C ALA A 169 -10.80 -14.77 18.09
N VAL A 170 -10.22 -14.05 19.03
CA VAL A 170 -8.80 -14.18 19.40
C VAL A 170 -8.72 -14.30 20.90
N THR A 171 -8.51 -15.51 21.40
CA THR A 171 -8.63 -15.82 22.83
C THR A 171 -7.37 -15.50 23.62
N ASP A 172 -6.21 -15.46 22.96
CA ASP A 172 -4.98 -15.02 23.60
C ASP A 172 -4.83 -13.49 23.57
N ARG A 173 -4.55 -12.90 24.74
CA ARG A 173 -4.46 -11.45 24.93
C ARG A 173 -3.37 -10.79 24.07
N GLU A 174 -2.19 -11.40 24.01
CA GLU A 174 -1.08 -10.82 23.24
C GLU A 174 -1.31 -10.98 21.75
N ALA A 175 -1.91 -12.08 21.30
CA ALA A 175 -2.35 -12.26 19.93
C ALA A 175 -3.42 -11.22 19.53
N PHE A 176 -4.37 -10.93 20.42
CA PHE A 176 -5.38 -9.89 20.22
C PHE A 176 -4.74 -8.51 20.04
N ARG A 177 -3.79 -8.15 20.89
CA ARG A 177 -3.02 -6.90 20.79
C ARG A 177 -2.15 -6.86 19.53
N SER A 178 -1.51 -7.99 19.18
CA SER A 178 -0.70 -8.12 17.97
C SER A 178 -1.52 -7.90 16.71
N LEU A 179 -2.72 -8.48 16.62
CA LEU A 179 -3.63 -8.27 15.50
C LEU A 179 -4.03 -6.80 15.37
N LEU A 180 -4.44 -6.16 16.47
CA LEU A 180 -4.86 -4.75 16.44
C LEU A 180 -3.71 -3.83 16.02
N LEU A 181 -2.55 -3.98 16.65
CA LEU A 181 -1.38 -3.19 16.30
C LEU A 181 -0.95 -3.44 14.85
N GLY A 182 -1.03 -4.68 14.36
CA GLY A 182 -0.74 -5.06 12.98
C GLY A 182 -1.68 -4.36 11.98
N LEU A 183 -2.97 -4.34 12.26
CA LEU A 183 -3.96 -3.61 11.45
C LEU A 183 -3.65 -2.11 11.41
N MET A 184 -3.40 -1.49 12.57
CA MET A 184 -3.08 -0.07 12.67
C MET A 184 -1.75 0.28 12.01
N THR A 185 -0.78 -0.64 12.03
CA THR A 185 0.54 -0.43 11.41
C THR A 185 0.49 -0.55 9.89
N THR A 186 -0.39 -1.38 9.34
CA THR A 186 -0.42 -1.70 7.91
C THR A 186 -1.53 -1.01 7.13
N HIS A 187 -2.54 -0.45 7.80
CA HIS A 187 -3.67 0.25 7.18
C HIS A 187 -3.80 1.67 7.72
N SER A 188 -4.16 2.61 6.87
CA SER A 188 -4.41 3.99 7.31
C SER A 188 -5.75 4.13 8.04
N PRO A 189 -5.92 5.15 8.92
CA PRO A 189 -7.19 5.43 9.57
C PRO A 189 -8.32 5.81 8.59
N LYS A 190 -7.98 6.17 7.36
CA LYS A 190 -8.92 6.42 6.27
C LYS A 190 -9.60 5.13 5.76
N LEU A 191 -8.89 4.00 5.83
CA LEU A 191 -9.40 2.70 5.37
C LEU A 191 -9.92 1.85 6.51
N PHE A 192 -9.36 2.00 7.71
CA PHE A 192 -9.63 1.19 8.88
C PHE A 192 -9.80 2.06 10.12
N GLN A 193 -10.86 1.84 10.86
CA GLN A 193 -11.12 2.45 12.15
C GLN A 193 -11.57 1.40 13.16
N ALA A 194 -11.42 1.70 14.44
CA ALA A 194 -11.79 0.79 15.53
C ALA A 194 -12.61 1.50 16.61
N ILE A 195 -13.54 0.77 17.20
CA ILE A 195 -14.17 1.10 18.47
C ILE A 195 -13.76 0.02 19.46
N PHE A 196 -13.21 0.42 20.60
CA PHE A 196 -12.82 -0.46 21.68
C PHE A 196 -13.90 -0.51 22.74
N ILE A 197 -14.32 -1.71 23.10
CA ILE A 197 -15.31 -2.01 24.12
C ILE A 197 -14.66 -2.96 25.13
N ASP A 198 -14.41 -2.45 26.33
CA ASP A 198 -13.83 -3.22 27.43
C ASP A 198 -14.89 -3.38 28.52
N ALA A 199 -15.37 -4.60 28.73
CA ALA A 199 -16.45 -4.85 29.67
C ALA A 199 -16.03 -4.57 31.14
N GLY A 200 -14.78 -4.86 31.49
CA GLY A 200 -14.29 -4.79 32.87
C GLY A 200 -12.96 -4.03 33.03
N ASP A 201 -12.63 -3.09 32.13
CA ASP A 201 -11.36 -2.35 32.13
C ASP A 201 -10.13 -3.28 32.24
N SER A 202 -10.09 -4.29 31.39
CA SER A 202 -9.06 -5.34 31.38
C SER A 202 -7.65 -4.81 31.07
N GLY A 203 -7.56 -3.59 30.50
CA GLY A 203 -6.33 -2.98 30.03
C GLY A 203 -5.76 -3.61 28.75
N VAL A 204 -6.51 -4.46 28.04
CA VAL A 204 -6.05 -5.06 26.77
C VAL A 204 -5.81 -4.02 25.70
N PHE A 205 -6.57 -2.92 25.71
CA PHE A 205 -6.46 -1.81 24.77
C PHE A 205 -5.48 -0.71 25.21
N ALA A 206 -4.82 -0.88 26.35
CA ALA A 206 -3.88 0.11 26.87
C ALA A 206 -2.82 0.47 25.81
N ASP A 207 -2.53 1.76 25.67
CA ASP A 207 -1.66 2.39 24.66
C ASP A 207 -2.18 2.33 23.22
N LEU A 208 -2.89 1.28 22.82
CA LEU A 208 -3.49 1.16 21.47
C LEU A 208 -4.60 2.19 21.24
N ASP A 209 -5.30 2.58 22.27
CA ASP A 209 -6.37 3.59 22.24
C ASP A 209 -5.88 4.99 21.85
N GLN A 210 -4.57 5.22 21.86
CA GLN A 210 -3.95 6.46 21.39
C GLN A 210 -3.73 6.50 19.88
N ALA A 211 -3.99 5.41 19.15
CA ALA A 211 -3.79 5.39 17.69
C ALA A 211 -4.87 6.22 16.96
N PRO A 212 -4.54 6.90 15.85
CA PRO A 212 -5.49 7.71 15.08
C PRO A 212 -6.63 6.89 14.45
N HIS A 213 -6.54 5.57 14.50
CA HIS A 213 -7.57 4.63 14.06
C HIS A 213 -8.72 4.48 15.04
N VAL A 214 -8.51 4.81 16.32
CA VAL A 214 -9.49 4.57 17.37
C VAL A 214 -10.46 5.72 17.48
N GLN A 215 -11.73 5.48 17.12
CA GLN A 215 -12.80 6.47 17.23
C GLN A 215 -13.29 6.66 18.67
N ALA A 216 -13.35 5.56 19.42
CA ALA A 216 -13.81 5.56 20.80
C ALA A 216 -13.24 4.37 21.56
N HIS A 217 -13.03 4.56 22.87
CA HIS A 217 -12.70 3.51 23.83
C HIS A 217 -13.68 3.58 25.00
N HIS A 218 -14.56 2.59 25.08
CA HIS A 218 -15.57 2.45 26.13
C HIS A 218 -15.05 1.49 27.20
N ARG A 219 -14.48 2.06 28.26
CA ARG A 219 -14.03 1.33 29.44
C ARG A 219 -15.23 1.04 30.33
N ASP A 220 -15.21 -0.11 31.02
CA ASP A 220 -16.30 -0.54 31.90
C ASP A 220 -17.67 -0.58 31.16
N ALA A 221 -17.68 -1.16 29.96
CA ALA A 221 -18.83 -1.18 29.07
C ALA A 221 -20.04 -1.95 29.64
N ALA A 222 -19.81 -2.86 30.57
CA ALA A 222 -20.86 -3.59 31.28
C ALA A 222 -21.74 -2.67 32.15
N ARG A 223 -21.31 -1.43 32.45
CA ARG A 223 -22.04 -0.49 33.28
C ARG A 223 -23.24 0.16 32.57
N ASP A 224 -23.15 0.41 31.26
CA ASP A 224 -24.23 1.02 30.47
C ASP A 224 -24.35 0.37 29.07
N PRO A 225 -24.70 -0.91 29.02
CA PRO A 225 -24.75 -1.65 27.76
C PRO A 225 -25.86 -1.17 26.82
N ALA A 226 -26.99 -0.63 27.35
CA ALA A 226 -28.10 -0.17 26.54
C ALA A 226 -27.72 1.07 25.71
N ARG A 227 -27.05 2.05 26.30
CA ARG A 227 -26.57 3.24 25.59
C ARG A 227 -25.56 2.88 24.49
N LEU A 228 -24.64 1.97 24.76
CA LEU A 228 -23.67 1.51 23.76
C LEU A 228 -24.35 0.77 22.62
N ALA A 229 -25.38 -0.05 22.92
CA ALA A 229 -26.19 -0.72 21.91
C ALA A 229 -26.86 0.31 20.96
N GLU A 230 -27.52 1.33 21.50
CA GLU A 230 -28.16 2.38 20.70
C GLU A 230 -27.15 3.10 19.80
N MET A 231 -25.98 3.46 20.35
CA MET A 231 -24.92 4.13 19.59
C MET A 231 -24.41 3.28 18.42
N LEU A 232 -24.16 2.02 18.64
CA LEU A 232 -23.65 1.12 17.60
C LEU A 232 -24.70 0.82 16.52
N LEU A 233 -25.98 0.67 16.89
CA LEU A 233 -27.06 0.47 15.95
C LEU A 233 -27.28 1.73 15.10
N ALA A 234 -27.25 2.92 15.71
CA ALA A 234 -27.34 4.19 14.98
C ALA A 234 -26.17 4.35 13.98
N GLU A 235 -24.95 3.97 14.35
CA GLU A 235 -23.82 3.99 13.43
C GLU A 235 -24.00 2.96 12.29
N SER A 236 -24.55 1.78 12.56
CA SER A 236 -24.88 0.80 11.53
C SER A 236 -25.89 1.36 10.53
N GLU A 237 -26.99 1.95 11.01
CA GLU A 237 -28.01 2.58 10.17
C GLU A 237 -27.42 3.71 9.32
N ARG A 238 -26.65 4.61 9.93
CA ARG A 238 -25.97 5.70 9.22
C ARG A 238 -25.08 5.17 8.10
N ARG A 239 -24.34 4.08 8.34
CA ARG A 239 -23.47 3.47 7.34
C ARG A 239 -24.25 2.86 6.19
N LEU A 240 -25.35 2.18 6.47
CA LEU A 240 -26.25 1.62 5.47
C LEU A 240 -26.87 2.71 4.59
N GLU A 241 -27.25 3.86 5.17
CA GLU A 241 -27.73 5.02 4.42
C GLU A 241 -26.64 5.57 3.49
N VAL A 242 -25.40 5.71 3.98
CA VAL A 242 -24.24 6.19 3.19
C VAL A 242 -23.91 5.24 2.04
N VAL A 243 -23.89 3.93 2.29
CA VAL A 243 -23.65 2.91 1.27
C VAL A 243 -24.79 2.87 0.23
N GLY A 244 -26.02 3.15 0.65
CA GLY A 244 -27.18 3.29 -0.22
C GLY A 244 -27.41 2.05 -1.07
N ASN A 245 -27.42 2.23 -2.40
CA ASN A 245 -27.65 1.16 -3.36
C ASN A 245 -26.42 0.32 -3.71
N ALA A 246 -25.24 0.61 -3.16
CA ALA A 246 -24.08 -0.24 -3.34
C ALA A 246 -24.27 -1.58 -2.62
N TRP A 247 -23.77 -2.67 -3.23
CA TRP A 247 -23.95 -4.03 -2.68
C TRP A 247 -23.09 -4.25 -1.43
N THR A 248 -21.92 -3.60 -1.41
CA THR A 248 -20.96 -3.71 -0.31
C THR A 248 -20.27 -2.37 -0.08
N ILE A 249 -19.62 -2.23 1.08
CA ILE A 249 -18.72 -1.10 1.38
C ILE A 249 -17.56 -0.97 0.36
N PHE A 250 -17.14 -2.08 -0.26
CA PHE A 250 -16.08 -2.07 -1.27
C PHE A 250 -16.57 -1.52 -2.60
N ASP A 251 -17.82 -1.84 -2.98
CA ASP A 251 -18.46 -1.26 -4.17
C ASP A 251 -18.66 0.25 -3.98
N HIS A 252 -19.06 0.68 -2.77
CA HIS A 252 -19.20 2.09 -2.42
C HIS A 252 -17.85 2.84 -2.51
N ARG A 253 -16.75 2.24 -2.05
CA ARG A 253 -15.39 2.80 -2.19
C ARG A 253 -14.94 2.91 -3.64
N ALA A 254 -15.34 1.97 -4.49
CA ALA A 254 -15.04 2.02 -5.91
C ALA A 254 -15.66 3.25 -6.60
N LEU A 255 -16.71 3.82 -6.02
CA LEU A 255 -17.33 5.07 -6.49
C LEU A 255 -16.59 6.34 -6.01
N GLY A 256 -15.41 6.19 -5.39
CA GLY A 256 -14.58 7.31 -4.94
C GLY A 256 -14.95 7.88 -3.57
N GLN A 257 -15.92 7.30 -2.88
CA GLN A 257 -16.31 7.69 -1.53
C GLN A 257 -15.64 6.77 -0.51
N VAL A 258 -14.90 7.33 0.44
CA VAL A 258 -14.17 6.53 1.44
C VAL A 258 -15.00 6.41 2.72
N LEU A 259 -15.61 5.25 2.92
CA LEU A 259 -16.14 4.84 4.21
C LEU A 259 -15.17 3.81 4.82
N PRO A 260 -14.50 4.11 5.97
CA PRO A 260 -13.56 3.18 6.59
C PRO A 260 -14.26 1.88 7.01
N GLN A 261 -13.57 0.75 6.93
CA GLN A 261 -14.02 -0.45 7.64
C GLN A 261 -13.96 -0.18 9.14
N LEU A 262 -15.00 -0.50 9.88
CA LEU A 262 -15.08 -0.31 11.32
C LEU A 262 -14.97 -1.65 12.02
N LEU A 263 -13.93 -1.81 12.83
CA LEU A 263 -13.75 -2.99 13.66
C LEU A 263 -14.26 -2.68 15.07
N ILE A 264 -15.23 -3.42 15.54
CA ILE A 264 -15.71 -3.37 16.92
C ILE A 264 -14.94 -4.44 17.70
N CYS A 265 -14.03 -3.99 18.54
CA CYS A 265 -13.14 -4.87 19.33
C CYS A 265 -13.68 -4.98 20.74
N VAL A 266 -14.00 -6.18 21.17
CA VAL A 266 -14.64 -6.43 22.47
C VAL A 266 -13.74 -7.30 23.32
N SER A 267 -13.45 -6.83 24.52
CA SER A 267 -12.82 -7.61 25.61
C SER A 267 -13.81 -7.81 26.75
N GLY A 268 -13.88 -9.02 27.27
CA GLY A 268 -14.90 -9.43 28.26
C GLY A 268 -16.27 -9.64 27.61
N PHE A 269 -16.31 -10.16 26.37
CA PHE A 269 -17.56 -10.36 25.64
C PHE A 269 -18.57 -11.19 26.41
N SER A 270 -18.14 -12.23 27.13
CA SER A 270 -19.01 -13.09 27.92
C SER A 270 -19.86 -12.34 28.97
N ASP A 271 -19.36 -11.21 29.46
CA ASP A 271 -20.07 -10.40 30.46
C ASP A 271 -21.16 -9.53 29.85
N ILE A 272 -21.03 -9.16 28.57
CA ILE A 272 -21.98 -8.31 27.86
C ILE A 272 -22.90 -9.08 26.91
N GLU A 273 -22.58 -10.31 26.58
CA GLU A 273 -23.38 -11.15 25.66
C GLU A 273 -24.85 -11.25 26.07
N PRO A 274 -25.23 -11.44 27.36
CA PRO A 274 -26.63 -11.52 27.77
C PRO A 274 -27.37 -10.18 27.79
N THR A 275 -26.68 -9.07 27.51
CA THR A 275 -27.24 -7.71 27.61
C THR A 275 -27.79 -7.19 26.27
N GLU A 276 -28.39 -5.97 26.27
CA GLU A 276 -28.80 -5.29 25.04
C GLU A 276 -27.61 -5.05 24.09
N LEU A 277 -26.42 -4.83 24.63
CA LEU A 277 -25.21 -4.66 23.82
C LEU A 277 -24.85 -5.94 23.06
N GLY A 278 -24.93 -7.10 23.70
CA GLY A 278 -24.71 -8.39 23.04
C GLY A 278 -25.70 -8.62 21.89
N LYS A 279 -26.98 -8.30 22.10
CA LYS A 279 -28.02 -8.39 21.05
C LYS A 279 -27.75 -7.44 19.89
N ALA A 280 -27.32 -6.20 20.17
CA ALA A 280 -26.96 -5.22 19.15
C ALA A 280 -25.77 -5.69 18.32
N LEU A 281 -24.73 -6.23 18.97
CA LEU A 281 -23.57 -6.80 18.29
C LEU A 281 -23.96 -7.99 17.38
N ALA A 282 -24.85 -8.85 17.83
CA ALA A 282 -25.39 -9.95 17.01
C ALA A 282 -26.14 -9.42 15.77
N THR A 283 -26.97 -8.39 15.93
CA THR A 283 -27.68 -7.75 14.80
C THR A 283 -26.71 -7.12 13.81
N ILE A 284 -25.68 -6.41 14.29
CA ILE A 284 -24.64 -5.82 13.43
C ILE A 284 -23.87 -6.90 12.67
N ALA A 285 -23.65 -8.04 13.29
CA ALA A 285 -22.95 -9.16 12.69
C ALA A 285 -23.66 -9.75 11.45
N GLU A 286 -24.97 -9.63 11.36
CA GLU A 286 -25.74 -10.14 10.21
C GLU A 286 -25.50 -9.34 8.92
N ASP A 287 -25.15 -8.04 9.03
CA ASP A 287 -25.06 -7.12 7.88
C ASP A 287 -23.66 -6.57 7.64
N VAL A 288 -22.63 -7.32 8.03
CA VAL A 288 -21.22 -6.93 7.95
C VAL A 288 -20.77 -6.52 6.54
N GLY A 289 -21.29 -7.19 5.51
CA GLY A 289 -20.92 -6.94 4.10
C GLY A 289 -21.29 -5.55 3.62
N ARG A 290 -22.42 -5.02 4.04
CA ARG A 290 -22.95 -3.71 3.64
C ARG A 290 -22.46 -2.61 4.58
N SER A 291 -22.64 -2.80 5.88
CA SER A 291 -22.25 -1.79 6.87
C SER A 291 -20.73 -1.60 6.97
N GLY A 292 -19.94 -2.65 6.65
CA GLY A 292 -18.49 -2.69 6.87
C GLY A 292 -18.13 -2.67 8.35
N MET A 293 -19.06 -3.07 9.24
CA MET A 293 -18.83 -3.20 10.67
C MET A 293 -18.53 -4.66 11.02
N GLN A 294 -17.34 -4.96 11.47
CA GLN A 294 -16.85 -6.31 11.77
C GLN A 294 -16.53 -6.45 13.25
N LEU A 295 -16.80 -7.65 13.81
CA LEU A 295 -16.51 -7.92 15.21
C LEU A 295 -15.16 -8.64 15.38
N LEU A 296 -14.42 -8.23 16.39
CA LEU A 296 -13.25 -8.91 16.94
C LEU A 296 -13.49 -9.14 18.43
N LEU A 297 -13.66 -10.39 18.83
CA LEU A 297 -14.03 -10.78 20.18
C LEU A 297 -12.87 -11.53 20.86
N ASP A 298 -12.76 -11.41 22.17
CA ASP A 298 -11.79 -12.16 22.98
C ASP A 298 -12.24 -13.59 23.32
N CYS A 299 -13.43 -13.99 22.90
CA CYS A 299 -13.92 -15.35 23.02
C CYS A 299 -14.70 -15.79 21.78
N ALA A 300 -14.73 -17.09 21.53
CA ALA A 300 -15.55 -17.66 20.44
C ALA A 300 -17.02 -17.71 20.82
N ASN A 301 -17.89 -17.34 19.90
CA ASN A 301 -19.34 -17.45 20.01
C ASN A 301 -19.97 -17.86 18.68
N GLU A 302 -21.32 -17.91 18.57
CA GLU A 302 -22.03 -18.31 17.37
C GLU A 302 -21.78 -17.39 16.16
N THR A 303 -21.43 -16.13 16.38
CA THR A 303 -21.17 -15.16 15.31
C THR A 303 -19.73 -15.26 14.77
N THR A 304 -18.79 -15.81 15.53
CA THR A 304 -17.37 -15.93 15.14
C THR A 304 -17.12 -17.21 14.35
N ARG A 305 -16.68 -17.08 13.10
CA ARG A 305 -16.36 -18.22 12.23
C ARG A 305 -14.88 -18.54 12.14
N VAL A 306 -14.04 -17.57 12.48
CA VAL A 306 -12.58 -17.72 12.47
C VAL A 306 -12.09 -17.53 13.89
N ARG A 307 -11.30 -18.49 14.36
CA ARG A 307 -10.70 -18.47 15.69
C ARG A 307 -9.19 -18.50 15.56
N ILE A 308 -8.55 -17.62 16.31
CA ILE A 308 -7.10 -17.58 16.47
C ILE A 308 -6.82 -17.91 17.94
N ASP A 309 -6.21 -19.06 18.17
CA ASP A 309 -5.85 -19.51 19.49
C ASP A 309 -4.32 -19.40 19.67
N ASP A 310 -3.63 -20.48 19.78
CA ASP A 310 -2.22 -20.51 20.14
C ASP A 310 -1.30 -19.96 19.03
N CYS A 311 -0.71 -18.79 19.25
CA CYS A 311 0.41 -18.32 18.45
C CYS A 311 1.48 -17.65 19.35
N VAL A 312 2.72 -17.67 18.90
CA VAL A 312 3.83 -16.98 19.55
C VAL A 312 3.96 -15.59 18.97
N THR A 313 3.68 -14.56 19.78
CA THR A 313 3.79 -13.17 19.39
C THR A 313 5.23 -12.66 19.46
N PRO A 314 5.59 -11.60 18.69
CA PRO A 314 6.94 -11.02 18.72
C PRO A 314 7.33 -10.48 20.11
N ALA A 315 8.59 -10.68 20.49
CA ALA A 315 9.09 -10.33 21.82
C ALA A 315 9.02 -8.83 22.17
N ASN A 316 9.04 -7.95 21.17
CA ASN A 316 8.99 -6.50 21.35
C ASN A 316 7.58 -5.89 21.19
N LEU A 317 6.53 -6.72 21.10
CA LEU A 317 5.14 -6.28 20.91
C LEU A 317 4.72 -5.22 21.93
N GLY A 318 4.94 -5.48 23.24
CA GLY A 318 4.53 -4.57 24.30
C GLY A 318 5.17 -3.18 24.20
N ARG A 319 6.47 -3.11 23.84
CA ARG A 319 7.18 -1.84 23.60
C ARG A 319 6.60 -1.10 22.40
N LEU A 320 6.41 -1.80 21.29
CA LEU A 320 5.89 -1.17 20.07
C LEU A 320 4.42 -0.77 20.19
N ALA A 321 3.62 -1.49 20.97
CA ALA A 321 2.24 -1.07 21.27
C ALA A 321 2.17 0.29 22.00
N ALA A 322 3.20 0.64 22.79
CA ALA A 322 3.29 1.96 23.42
C ALA A 322 3.90 3.04 22.50
N GLU A 323 4.76 2.68 21.56
CA GLU A 323 5.51 3.63 20.72
C GLU A 323 4.77 3.96 19.41
N LEU A 324 4.31 2.95 18.66
CA LEU A 324 3.76 3.12 17.31
C LEU A 324 2.51 4.00 17.26
N PRO A 325 1.51 3.89 18.16
CA PRO A 325 0.36 4.78 18.14
C PRO A 325 0.73 6.27 18.18
N ARG A 326 1.77 6.61 18.94
CA ARG A 326 2.28 7.99 19.03
C ARG A 326 3.00 8.43 17.76
N LEU A 327 3.77 7.53 17.15
CA LEU A 327 4.44 7.79 15.86
C LEU A 327 3.43 7.99 14.74
N MET A 328 2.28 7.32 14.76
CA MET A 328 1.22 7.46 13.78
C MET A 328 0.61 8.88 13.73
N HIS A 329 0.67 9.65 14.81
CA HIS A 329 0.24 11.06 14.84
C HIS A 329 1.30 12.02 14.31
N ARG A 330 2.56 11.60 14.21
CA ARG A 330 3.64 12.48 13.79
C ARG A 330 3.48 12.86 12.33
N ALA A 331 3.58 14.15 12.03
CA ALA A 331 3.65 14.62 10.65
C ALA A 331 4.94 14.10 9.98
N GLU A 332 4.79 13.47 8.84
CA GLU A 332 5.91 13.07 7.99
C GLU A 332 6.11 14.10 6.89
N PRO A 333 7.36 14.39 6.48
CA PRO A 333 7.59 15.21 5.31
C PRO A 333 6.99 14.52 4.07
N PRO A 334 6.51 15.29 3.07
CA PRO A 334 6.06 14.70 1.83
C PRO A 334 7.17 13.85 1.21
N PRO A 335 6.84 12.66 0.67
CA PRO A 335 7.82 11.81 0.01
C PRO A 335 8.36 12.49 -1.26
N ASP A 336 9.52 12.09 -1.72
CA ASP A 336 9.97 12.39 -3.07
C ASP A 336 9.12 11.62 -4.11
N PHE A 337 9.23 12.01 -5.38
CA PHE A 337 8.43 11.44 -6.47
C PHE A 337 8.62 9.93 -6.61
N PHE A 338 9.84 9.45 -6.53
CA PHE A 338 10.14 8.02 -6.70
C PHE A 338 9.67 7.18 -5.50
N THR A 339 9.81 7.71 -4.28
CA THR A 339 9.26 7.09 -3.06
C THR A 339 7.74 7.02 -3.10
N LEU A 340 7.05 8.08 -3.58
CA LEU A 340 5.60 8.08 -3.75
C LEU A 340 5.13 6.94 -4.66
N HIS A 341 5.91 6.61 -5.67
CA HIS A 341 5.60 5.58 -6.65
C HIS A 341 6.21 4.20 -6.32
N ASP A 342 6.85 4.04 -5.18
CA ASP A 342 7.52 2.79 -4.79
C ASP A 342 8.55 2.29 -5.82
N MET A 343 9.26 3.25 -6.41
CA MET A 343 10.23 3.02 -7.48
C MET A 343 11.48 3.87 -7.24
N PRO A 344 12.43 3.44 -6.41
CA PRO A 344 13.60 4.23 -6.04
C PRO A 344 14.51 4.58 -7.24
N LYS A 345 14.38 3.85 -8.34
CA LYS A 345 15.05 4.08 -9.60
C LYS A 345 14.17 3.61 -10.75
N PHE A 346 14.15 4.36 -11.86
CA PHE A 346 13.42 3.92 -13.05
C PHE A 346 13.97 2.59 -13.58
N ASP A 347 13.09 1.61 -13.62
CA ASP A 347 13.32 0.29 -14.21
C ASP A 347 12.23 0.02 -15.25
N ARG A 348 12.57 0.03 -16.52
CA ARG A 348 11.66 -0.20 -17.64
C ARG A 348 10.85 -1.48 -17.49
N THR A 349 11.52 -2.57 -17.10
CA THR A 349 10.89 -3.89 -16.99
C THR A 349 9.81 -3.92 -15.92
N HIS A 350 10.07 -3.23 -14.82
CA HIS A 350 9.10 -3.10 -13.73
C HIS A 350 8.01 -2.06 -14.05
N ALA A 351 8.39 -0.90 -14.55
CA ALA A 351 7.51 0.24 -14.77
C ALA A 351 6.48 -0.02 -15.89
N TRP A 352 6.94 -0.54 -17.03
CA TRP A 352 6.12 -0.71 -18.24
C TRP A 352 5.58 -2.11 -18.46
N ARG A 353 5.63 -2.95 -17.42
CA ARG A 353 4.97 -4.25 -17.44
C ARG A 353 3.45 -4.10 -17.57
N PRO A 354 2.76 -5.07 -18.19
CA PRO A 354 1.31 -5.06 -18.24
C PRO A 354 0.70 -4.98 -16.83
N ARG A 355 -0.12 -3.95 -16.59
CA ARG A 355 -0.81 -3.77 -15.30
C ARG A 355 -2.23 -4.34 -15.36
N PRO A 356 -2.77 -4.85 -14.24
CA PRO A 356 -4.18 -5.20 -14.14
C PRO A 356 -5.07 -4.04 -14.57
N ILE A 357 -6.19 -4.31 -15.22
CA ILE A 357 -7.11 -3.28 -15.78
C ILE A 357 -7.47 -2.20 -14.74
N LYS A 358 -7.71 -2.58 -13.49
CA LYS A 358 -8.04 -1.66 -12.40
C LYS A 358 -6.92 -0.66 -12.06
N LEU A 359 -5.67 -1.00 -12.33
CA LEU A 359 -4.50 -0.17 -12.04
C LEU A 359 -3.95 0.58 -13.26
N ARG A 360 -4.47 0.30 -14.46
CA ARG A 360 -4.06 1.02 -15.67
C ARG A 360 -4.54 2.47 -15.59
N TYR A 361 -3.72 3.41 -16.05
CA TYR A 361 -4.00 4.84 -16.12
C TYR A 361 -4.35 5.49 -14.77
N ARG A 362 -3.89 4.87 -13.70
CA ARG A 362 -3.99 5.33 -12.33
C ARG A 362 -2.61 5.67 -11.79
N THR A 363 -2.46 6.87 -11.23
CA THR A 363 -1.19 7.36 -10.68
C THR A 363 -1.41 8.17 -9.42
N ALA A 364 -0.46 8.11 -8.48
CA ALA A 364 -0.42 8.98 -7.33
C ALA A 364 0.08 10.37 -7.74
N VAL A 365 -0.52 11.43 -7.19
CA VAL A 365 -0.10 12.82 -7.40
C VAL A 365 0.47 13.46 -6.14
N GLY A 366 0.30 12.83 -4.99
CA GLY A 366 0.78 13.29 -3.70
C GLY A 366 0.28 12.39 -2.59
N VAL A 367 0.39 12.84 -1.36
CA VAL A 367 -0.09 12.12 -0.16
C VAL A 367 -1.05 12.98 0.66
N ASP A 368 -2.03 12.34 1.27
CA ASP A 368 -2.94 12.98 2.22
C ASP A 368 -2.27 13.21 3.60
N GLU A 369 -3.02 13.75 4.55
CA GLU A 369 -2.56 14.01 5.93
C GLU A 369 -2.11 12.74 6.68
N HIS A 370 -2.55 11.58 6.21
CA HIS A 370 -2.17 10.27 6.76
C HIS A 370 -1.01 9.61 5.98
N GLY A 371 -0.40 10.32 5.02
CA GLY A 371 0.66 9.79 4.17
C GLY A 371 0.18 8.81 3.10
N GLN A 372 -1.16 8.73 2.87
CA GLN A 372 -1.70 7.83 1.84
C GLN A 372 -1.64 8.47 0.46
N PRO A 373 -1.32 7.70 -0.59
CA PRO A 373 -1.32 8.20 -1.94
C PRO A 373 -2.68 8.74 -2.36
N VAL A 374 -2.72 9.99 -2.81
CA VAL A 374 -3.87 10.58 -3.50
C VAL A 374 -3.70 10.30 -4.97
N GLU A 375 -4.57 9.46 -5.50
CA GLU A 375 -4.44 8.93 -6.86
C GLU A 375 -5.42 9.62 -7.82
N ILE A 376 -5.00 9.76 -9.08
CA ILE A 376 -5.84 10.16 -10.21
C ILE A 376 -5.93 8.98 -11.17
N ASP A 377 -7.15 8.68 -11.60
CA ASP A 377 -7.48 7.63 -12.54
C ASP A 377 -8.19 8.23 -13.74
N ILE A 378 -7.49 8.33 -14.87
CA ILE A 378 -8.02 8.96 -16.09
C ILE A 378 -8.92 8.06 -16.95
N LYS A 379 -9.25 6.85 -16.49
CA LYS A 379 -10.20 5.98 -17.20
C LYS A 379 -11.62 6.52 -17.14
N ALA A 380 -12.47 6.08 -18.07
CA ALA A 380 -13.87 6.44 -18.07
C ALA A 380 -14.63 5.83 -16.87
N GLY A 381 -15.36 6.68 -16.13
CA GLY A 381 -15.99 6.30 -14.86
C GLY A 381 -16.97 5.13 -14.95
N LEU A 382 -17.90 5.16 -15.89
CA LEU A 382 -18.97 4.15 -15.98
C LEU A 382 -18.57 2.86 -16.71
N THR A 383 -17.60 2.94 -17.62
CA THR A 383 -17.26 1.80 -18.49
C THR A 383 -15.98 1.09 -18.08
N GLU A 384 -15.06 1.79 -17.40
CA GLU A 384 -13.73 1.27 -17.07
C GLU A 384 -13.39 1.37 -15.57
N ASP A 385 -14.37 1.75 -14.73
CA ASP A 385 -14.19 1.89 -13.27
C ASP A 385 -13.12 2.92 -12.90
N GLY A 386 -13.12 4.08 -13.59
CA GLY A 386 -12.19 5.19 -13.38
C GLY A 386 -12.88 6.45 -12.85
N MET A 387 -12.11 7.53 -12.65
CA MET A 387 -12.66 8.83 -12.17
C MET A 387 -13.29 9.65 -13.28
N GLY A 388 -12.94 9.33 -14.52
CA GLY A 388 -13.37 10.06 -15.71
C GLY A 388 -12.20 10.54 -16.57
N PRO A 389 -12.45 10.77 -17.88
CA PRO A 389 -11.37 10.93 -18.85
C PRO A 389 -10.72 12.30 -18.85
N HIS A 390 -11.35 13.32 -18.29
CA HIS A 390 -10.91 14.71 -18.39
C HIS A 390 -10.75 15.32 -17.00
N GLY A 391 -9.64 16.03 -16.80
CA GLY A 391 -9.32 16.69 -15.55
C GLY A 391 -8.88 18.13 -15.72
N GLU A 392 -8.84 18.86 -14.62
CA GLU A 392 -8.34 20.22 -14.60
C GLU A 392 -7.43 20.48 -13.40
N VAL A 393 -6.48 21.43 -13.57
CA VAL A 393 -5.58 21.91 -12.54
C VAL A 393 -5.77 23.42 -12.40
N VAL A 394 -6.17 23.86 -11.22
CA VAL A 394 -6.50 25.27 -10.92
C VAL A 394 -5.53 25.81 -9.87
N ALA A 395 -4.59 26.65 -10.32
CA ALA A 395 -3.60 27.28 -9.44
C ALA A 395 -2.85 28.41 -10.17
N PRO A 396 -2.13 29.29 -9.47
CA PRO A 396 -1.16 30.19 -10.08
C PRO A 396 -0.08 29.43 -10.86
N PRO A 397 0.51 30.00 -11.94
CA PRO A 397 1.40 29.28 -12.86
C PRO A 397 2.58 28.57 -12.18
N GLU A 398 3.23 29.24 -11.22
CA GLU A 398 4.39 28.71 -10.50
C GLU A 398 4.07 27.49 -9.62
N ARG A 399 2.85 27.39 -9.14
CA ARG A 399 2.39 26.25 -8.33
C ARG A 399 1.72 25.17 -9.19
N ARG A 400 1.09 25.58 -10.27
CA ARG A 400 0.42 24.70 -11.23
C ARG A 400 1.38 23.72 -11.91
N ALA A 401 2.61 24.19 -12.21
CA ALA A 401 3.67 23.38 -12.78
C ALA A 401 3.95 22.09 -11.99
N ASP A 402 3.97 22.16 -10.67
CA ASP A 402 4.25 21.00 -9.82
C ASP A 402 3.14 19.95 -9.89
N ALA A 403 1.87 20.37 -9.82
CA ALA A 403 0.74 19.45 -9.93
C ALA A 403 0.65 18.79 -11.32
N LEU A 404 0.90 19.55 -12.39
CA LEU A 404 0.97 19.03 -13.75
C LEU A 404 2.10 18.00 -13.90
N LYS A 405 3.30 18.32 -13.39
CA LYS A 405 4.44 17.40 -13.41
C LYS A 405 4.16 16.13 -12.62
N ALA A 406 3.60 16.22 -11.41
CA ALA A 406 3.25 15.05 -10.60
C ALA A 406 2.34 14.09 -11.37
N LEU A 407 1.28 14.61 -12.01
CA LEU A 407 0.33 13.80 -12.74
C LEU A 407 0.92 13.23 -14.04
N ILE A 408 1.54 14.06 -14.86
CA ILE A 408 2.05 13.67 -16.19
C ILE A 408 3.21 12.68 -16.05
N LEU A 409 4.20 12.96 -15.17
CA LEU A 409 5.31 12.05 -14.90
C LEU A 409 4.82 10.72 -14.35
N GLY A 410 3.85 10.77 -13.43
CA GLY A 410 3.29 9.56 -12.86
C GLY A 410 2.56 8.69 -13.89
N GLN A 411 1.86 9.29 -14.84
CA GLN A 411 1.25 8.55 -15.97
C GLN A 411 2.33 7.94 -16.88
N MET A 412 3.35 8.72 -17.26
CA MET A 412 4.46 8.24 -18.10
C MET A 412 5.31 7.18 -17.39
N LEU A 413 5.48 7.28 -16.08
CA LEU A 413 6.23 6.29 -15.27
C LEU A 413 5.64 4.88 -15.41
N TRP A 414 4.31 4.78 -15.43
CA TRP A 414 3.60 3.51 -15.39
C TRP A 414 3.10 2.98 -16.74
N HIS A 415 3.30 3.71 -17.83
CA HIS A 415 2.85 3.32 -19.16
C HIS A 415 3.96 3.57 -20.16
N SER A 416 4.20 2.63 -21.06
CA SER A 416 5.17 2.81 -22.13
C SER A 416 4.64 3.80 -23.20
N PRO A 417 5.52 4.36 -24.06
CA PRO A 417 5.10 5.23 -25.17
C PRO A 417 4.12 4.57 -26.14
N GLU A 418 4.14 3.24 -26.25
CA GLU A 418 3.18 2.46 -27.05
C GLU A 418 1.79 2.35 -26.39
N GLN A 419 1.71 2.62 -25.08
CA GLN A 419 0.46 2.58 -24.32
C GLN A 419 -0.12 3.97 -24.11
N LEU A 420 0.74 4.98 -23.89
CA LEU A 420 0.35 6.36 -23.59
C LEU A 420 1.24 7.33 -24.35
N GLN A 421 0.62 8.22 -25.09
CA GLN A 421 1.26 9.38 -25.73
C GLN A 421 0.78 10.66 -25.03
N VAL A 422 1.62 11.70 -25.05
CA VAL A 422 1.35 12.98 -24.39
C VAL A 422 1.56 14.12 -25.36
N VAL A 423 0.63 15.06 -25.39
CA VAL A 423 0.75 16.35 -26.09
C VAL A 423 0.78 17.45 -25.04
N LEU A 424 1.77 18.34 -25.16
CA LEU A 424 1.94 19.46 -24.25
C LEU A 424 1.70 20.78 -24.99
N VAL A 425 0.77 21.59 -24.52
CA VAL A 425 0.44 22.91 -25.06
C VAL A 425 0.56 23.94 -23.97
N ASP A 426 1.65 24.69 -23.95
CA ASP A 426 1.86 25.85 -23.08
C ASP A 426 1.52 27.13 -23.84
N PHE A 427 0.28 27.58 -23.73
CA PHE A 427 -0.22 28.71 -24.53
C PHE A 427 0.46 30.04 -24.19
N HIS A 428 0.77 30.25 -22.91
CA HIS A 428 1.40 31.48 -22.45
C HIS A 428 2.94 31.42 -22.41
N GLY A 429 3.55 30.25 -22.69
CA GLY A 429 4.99 30.07 -22.60
C GLY A 429 5.53 30.19 -21.16
N THR A 430 4.76 29.81 -20.19
CA THR A 430 5.10 29.91 -18.76
C THR A 430 6.15 28.88 -18.32
N GLY A 431 6.44 27.86 -19.14
CA GLY A 431 7.38 26.79 -18.83
C GLY A 431 6.84 25.78 -17.83
N VAL A 432 5.52 25.67 -17.64
CA VAL A 432 4.91 24.72 -16.70
C VAL A 432 5.26 23.25 -17.00
N PHE A 433 5.57 22.94 -18.27
CA PHE A 433 5.96 21.60 -18.71
C PHE A 433 7.47 21.41 -18.83
N ALA A 434 8.28 22.38 -18.38
CA ALA A 434 9.73 22.32 -18.54
C ALA A 434 10.33 21.02 -18.00
N GLY A 435 11.09 20.32 -18.84
CA GLY A 435 11.71 19.03 -18.61
C GLY A 435 10.91 17.83 -19.11
N LEU A 436 9.59 17.94 -19.27
CA LEU A 436 8.73 16.85 -19.75
C LEU A 436 8.85 16.63 -21.26
N GLU A 437 9.19 17.64 -22.02
CA GLU A 437 9.31 17.65 -23.47
C GLU A 437 10.33 16.65 -24.03
N HIS A 438 11.26 16.20 -23.18
CA HIS A 438 12.30 15.22 -23.54
C HIS A 438 11.85 13.76 -23.36
N ALA A 439 10.65 13.52 -22.82
CA ALA A 439 10.16 12.17 -22.62
C ALA A 439 9.78 11.49 -23.95
N PRO A 440 10.04 10.18 -24.13
CA PRO A 440 9.70 9.47 -25.35
C PRO A 440 8.18 9.40 -25.62
N HIS A 441 7.37 9.73 -24.63
CA HIS A 441 5.91 9.81 -24.72
C HIS A 441 5.42 11.07 -25.40
N VAL A 442 6.25 12.15 -25.39
CA VAL A 442 5.85 13.46 -25.89
C VAL A 442 6.14 13.52 -27.39
N GLN A 443 5.09 13.67 -28.16
CA GLN A 443 5.14 13.75 -29.62
C GLN A 443 4.57 15.10 -30.08
N PRO A 444 5.13 15.72 -31.09
CA PRO A 444 4.44 16.82 -31.78
C PRO A 444 3.21 16.25 -32.49
N HIS A 445 2.01 16.75 -32.16
CA HIS A 445 0.77 16.28 -32.77
C HIS A 445 -0.04 17.43 -33.36
N ASP A 446 -0.55 17.23 -34.56
CA ASP A 446 -1.77 17.91 -35.00
C ASP A 446 -2.96 17.14 -34.37
N LEU A 447 -3.67 17.79 -33.44
CA LEU A 447 -4.76 17.14 -32.69
C LEU A 447 -5.93 16.72 -33.58
N VAL A 448 -6.19 17.44 -34.71
CA VAL A 448 -7.27 17.11 -35.63
C VAL A 448 -6.90 15.88 -36.46
N GLU A 449 -5.70 15.90 -37.06
CA GLU A 449 -5.17 14.75 -37.81
C GLU A 449 -5.04 13.50 -36.93
N ASP A 450 -4.60 13.65 -35.68
CA ASP A 450 -4.50 12.52 -34.75
C ASP A 450 -5.87 11.92 -34.40
N LEU A 451 -6.90 12.75 -34.25
CA LEU A 451 -8.25 12.28 -34.00
C LEU A 451 -8.79 11.48 -35.20
N GLU A 452 -8.61 11.97 -36.42
CA GLU A 452 -9.02 11.28 -37.64
C GLU A 452 -8.29 9.95 -37.81
N ARG A 453 -6.99 9.93 -37.60
CA ARG A 453 -6.17 8.71 -37.62
C ARG A 453 -6.63 7.67 -36.59
N ARG A 454 -6.95 8.09 -35.38
CA ARG A 454 -7.43 7.19 -34.31
C ARG A 454 -8.79 6.58 -34.62
N ILE A 455 -9.69 7.35 -35.22
CA ILE A 455 -10.97 6.84 -35.71
C ILE A 455 -10.72 5.74 -36.75
N GLY A 456 -9.82 5.98 -37.72
CA GLY A 456 -9.44 4.98 -38.72
C GLY A 456 -8.90 3.70 -38.10
N MET A 457 -7.97 3.81 -37.14
CA MET A 457 -7.42 2.63 -36.42
C MET A 457 -8.49 1.82 -35.71
N LEU A 458 -9.47 2.45 -35.07
CA LEU A 458 -10.57 1.76 -34.40
C LEU A 458 -11.50 1.06 -35.40
N VAL A 459 -11.76 1.66 -36.57
CA VAL A 459 -12.52 1.02 -37.63
C VAL A 459 -11.82 -0.23 -38.16
N ASP A 460 -10.48 -0.19 -38.25
CA ASP A 460 -9.64 -1.30 -38.67
C ASP A 460 -9.41 -2.36 -37.53
N GLY A 461 -10.02 -2.17 -36.36
CA GLY A 461 -9.87 -3.06 -35.21
C GLY A 461 -8.55 -2.94 -34.46
N THR A 462 -7.77 -1.90 -34.73
CA THR A 462 -6.49 -1.62 -34.06
C THR A 462 -6.72 -0.64 -32.91
N ALA A 463 -6.31 -1.00 -31.69
CA ALA A 463 -6.39 -0.11 -30.53
C ALA A 463 -5.19 0.87 -30.52
N PRO A 464 -5.38 2.17 -30.76
CA PRO A 464 -4.29 3.14 -30.69
C PRO A 464 -3.82 3.33 -29.24
N PRO A 465 -2.56 3.81 -29.01
CA PRO A 465 -2.14 4.27 -27.70
C PRO A 465 -3.11 5.32 -27.15
N ARG A 466 -3.31 5.37 -25.83
CA ARG A 466 -4.07 6.49 -25.25
C ARG A 466 -3.32 7.80 -25.44
N LEU A 467 -4.06 8.89 -25.60
CA LEU A 467 -3.51 10.23 -25.77
C LEU A 467 -3.93 11.10 -24.59
N LEU A 468 -2.96 11.67 -23.89
CA LEU A 468 -3.18 12.68 -22.86
C LEU A 468 -2.80 14.05 -23.44
N VAL A 469 -3.78 14.90 -23.65
CA VAL A 469 -3.60 16.27 -24.16
C VAL A 469 -3.60 17.22 -22.96
N CYS A 470 -2.45 17.80 -22.67
CA CYS A 470 -2.24 18.74 -21.57
C CYS A 470 -2.18 20.16 -22.12
N VAL A 471 -3.08 21.02 -21.69
CA VAL A 471 -3.18 22.41 -22.18
C VAL A 471 -3.14 23.37 -20.98
N ASP A 472 -2.14 24.24 -20.96
CA ASP A 472 -2.03 25.34 -20.01
C ASP A 472 -2.45 26.68 -20.63
N GLY A 473 -3.18 27.52 -19.85
CA GLY A 473 -3.68 28.81 -20.32
C GLY A 473 -4.93 28.72 -21.17
N VAL A 474 -5.87 27.85 -20.80
CA VAL A 474 -7.05 27.50 -21.61
C VAL A 474 -7.96 28.69 -21.89
N HIS A 475 -8.14 29.63 -20.92
CA HIS A 475 -8.97 30.81 -21.12
C HIS A 475 -8.37 31.75 -22.20
N GLY A 476 -7.07 32.04 -22.11
CA GLY A 476 -6.38 32.83 -23.11
C GLY A 476 -6.38 32.17 -24.51
N LEU A 477 -6.23 30.85 -24.53
CA LEU A 477 -6.30 30.07 -25.77
C LEU A 477 -7.71 30.13 -26.39
N ALA A 478 -8.78 30.06 -25.58
CA ALA A 478 -10.16 30.14 -26.05
C ALA A 478 -10.44 31.47 -26.76
N GLU A 479 -9.89 32.57 -26.25
CA GLU A 479 -10.02 33.91 -26.84
C GLU A 479 -9.17 34.07 -28.09
N ALA A 480 -7.89 33.70 -28.02
CA ALA A 480 -6.94 33.99 -29.12
C ALA A 480 -6.96 32.95 -30.24
N ARG A 481 -7.40 31.71 -29.99
CA ARG A 481 -7.39 30.59 -30.95
C ARG A 481 -8.72 29.81 -30.91
N PRO A 482 -9.85 30.45 -31.30
CA PRO A 482 -11.17 29.84 -31.18
C PRO A 482 -11.36 28.58 -32.04
N ALA A 483 -10.60 28.42 -33.13
CA ALA A 483 -10.63 27.19 -33.93
C ALA A 483 -10.01 26.00 -33.15
N PHE A 484 -8.86 26.19 -32.53
CA PHE A 484 -8.23 25.18 -31.70
C PHE A 484 -9.06 24.86 -30.46
N PHE A 485 -9.68 25.90 -29.86
CA PHE A 485 -10.58 25.68 -28.74
C PHE A 485 -11.78 24.81 -29.09
N ARG A 486 -12.37 24.95 -30.27
CA ARG A 486 -13.43 24.04 -30.78
C ARG A 486 -12.93 22.59 -30.88
N THR A 487 -11.67 22.38 -31.26
CA THR A 487 -11.10 21.02 -31.25
C THR A 487 -11.05 20.45 -29.83
N LEU A 488 -10.64 21.25 -28.83
CA LEU A 488 -10.67 20.79 -27.43
C LEU A 488 -12.09 20.48 -26.95
N GLN A 489 -13.09 21.28 -27.36
CA GLN A 489 -14.50 20.99 -27.03
C GLN A 489 -14.96 19.67 -27.68
N THR A 490 -14.56 19.39 -28.90
CA THR A 490 -14.84 18.11 -29.55
C THR A 490 -14.17 16.96 -28.83
N LEU A 491 -12.90 17.11 -28.43
CA LEU A 491 -12.20 16.10 -27.63
C LEU A 491 -12.85 15.86 -26.28
N ALA A 492 -13.35 16.91 -25.63
CA ALA A 492 -14.07 16.78 -24.36
C ALA A 492 -15.38 15.96 -24.49
N GLN A 493 -16.03 16.04 -25.64
CA GLN A 493 -17.30 15.33 -25.88
C GLN A 493 -17.09 13.88 -26.34
N VAL A 494 -16.16 13.64 -27.27
CA VAL A 494 -16.03 12.33 -27.93
C VAL A 494 -14.72 11.62 -27.63
N GLY A 495 -13.69 12.32 -27.17
CA GLY A 495 -12.32 11.81 -26.99
C GLY A 495 -12.26 10.54 -26.13
N ARG A 496 -13.14 10.44 -25.15
CA ARG A 496 -13.29 9.24 -24.30
C ARG A 496 -13.40 7.96 -25.13
N THR A 497 -14.23 7.97 -26.15
CA THR A 497 -14.49 6.81 -27.02
C THR A 497 -13.24 6.39 -27.80
N TYR A 498 -12.35 7.34 -28.07
CA TYR A 498 -11.13 7.14 -28.85
C TYR A 498 -9.85 7.09 -28.00
N GLY A 499 -10.00 6.93 -26.67
CA GLY A 499 -8.87 6.88 -25.75
C GLY A 499 -8.09 8.19 -25.63
N GLN A 500 -8.77 9.33 -25.82
CA GLN A 500 -8.19 10.66 -25.67
C GLN A 500 -8.68 11.32 -24.39
N HIS A 501 -7.73 11.88 -23.64
CA HIS A 501 -7.94 12.47 -22.33
C HIS A 501 -7.44 13.91 -22.33
N LEU A 502 -8.18 14.82 -21.70
CA LEU A 502 -7.76 16.21 -21.51
C LEU A 502 -7.29 16.42 -20.09
N LEU A 503 -6.19 17.13 -19.94
CA LEU A 503 -5.74 17.73 -18.70
C LEU A 503 -5.59 19.22 -18.95
N LEU A 504 -6.57 19.99 -18.49
CA LEU A 504 -6.67 21.42 -18.72
C LEU A 504 -6.16 22.19 -17.51
N SER A 505 -5.48 23.29 -17.70
CA SER A 505 -5.01 24.09 -16.56
C SER A 505 -5.10 25.59 -16.78
N ASP A 506 -5.44 26.30 -15.71
CA ASP A 506 -5.49 27.75 -15.67
C ASP A 506 -5.52 28.27 -14.21
N THR A 507 -5.57 29.58 -14.03
CA THR A 507 -5.78 30.25 -12.73
C THR A 507 -7.23 30.20 -12.25
N THR A 508 -8.17 30.06 -13.17
CA THR A 508 -9.60 29.85 -12.93
C THR A 508 -10.03 28.53 -13.56
N PRO A 509 -11.14 27.92 -13.08
CA PRO A 509 -11.53 26.61 -13.59
C PRO A 509 -11.79 26.58 -15.10
N PRO A 510 -11.07 25.79 -15.90
CA PRO A 510 -11.38 25.57 -17.30
C PRO A 510 -12.80 25.08 -17.58
N SER A 511 -13.40 24.35 -16.64
CA SER A 511 -14.80 23.89 -16.72
C SER A 511 -15.84 25.00 -16.69
N ASP A 512 -15.47 26.24 -16.39
CA ASP A 512 -16.34 27.41 -16.51
C ASP A 512 -16.52 27.84 -17.98
N LEU A 513 -15.64 27.36 -18.88
CA LEU A 513 -15.76 27.57 -20.31
C LEU A 513 -16.83 26.64 -20.93
N PRO A 514 -17.58 27.13 -21.94
CA PRO A 514 -18.64 26.33 -22.57
C PRO A 514 -18.17 24.99 -23.11
N GLN A 515 -18.95 23.93 -22.82
CA GLN A 515 -18.74 22.57 -23.35
C GLN A 515 -17.43 21.89 -22.93
N LEU A 516 -16.72 22.42 -21.94
CA LEU A 516 -15.60 21.73 -21.31
C LEU A 516 -16.10 21.10 -19.99
N HIS A 517 -16.26 19.80 -19.98
CA HIS A 517 -16.68 19.06 -18.79
C HIS A 517 -15.49 18.25 -18.26
N THR A 518 -15.07 18.53 -17.04
CA THR A 518 -14.03 17.82 -16.33
C THR A 518 -14.63 16.92 -15.25
N SER A 519 -14.01 15.79 -15.01
CA SER A 519 -14.49 14.77 -14.06
C SER A 519 -13.79 14.88 -12.72
N TYR A 520 -12.57 15.41 -12.72
CA TYR A 520 -11.80 15.66 -11.50
C TYR A 520 -11.06 17.00 -11.60
N ARG A 521 -10.79 17.59 -10.43
CA ARG A 521 -10.05 18.86 -10.31
C ARG A 521 -8.96 18.72 -9.25
N LEU A 522 -7.76 19.20 -9.56
CA LEU A 522 -6.72 19.51 -8.61
C LEU A 522 -6.69 21.03 -8.43
N GLU A 523 -6.95 21.50 -7.23
CA GLU A 523 -7.09 22.94 -6.93
C GLU A 523 -6.20 23.34 -5.77
N LEU A 524 -5.45 24.41 -5.91
CA LEU A 524 -4.72 25.03 -4.82
C LEU A 524 -5.62 26.04 -4.11
N THR A 525 -5.91 25.78 -2.85
CA THR A 525 -6.69 26.65 -1.96
C THR A 525 -5.80 27.31 -0.90
N GLY A 526 -6.34 28.17 -0.08
CA GLY A 526 -5.60 28.75 1.07
C GLY A 526 -5.12 27.71 2.09
N THR A 527 -5.70 26.50 2.09
CA THR A 527 -5.35 25.38 2.98
C THR A 527 -4.42 24.34 2.32
N GLY A 528 -4.04 24.53 1.05
CA GLY A 528 -3.18 23.60 0.29
C GLY A 528 -3.87 23.00 -0.92
N TRP A 529 -3.27 21.95 -1.49
CA TRP A 529 -3.83 21.24 -2.61
C TRP A 529 -5.04 20.39 -2.23
N GLN A 530 -6.06 20.43 -3.07
CA GLN A 530 -7.27 19.62 -2.95
C GLN A 530 -7.55 18.87 -4.25
N ARG A 531 -7.91 17.60 -4.15
CA ARG A 531 -8.51 16.82 -5.22
C ARG A 531 -10.03 16.84 -5.04
N ARG A 532 -10.76 17.22 -6.09
CA ARG A 532 -12.23 17.19 -6.13
C ARG A 532 -12.72 16.21 -7.18
N ILE A 533 -13.64 15.36 -6.80
CA ILE A 533 -14.35 14.43 -7.69
C ILE A 533 -15.81 14.48 -7.28
N SER A 534 -16.68 15.02 -8.12
CA SER A 534 -18.10 15.24 -7.76
C SER A 534 -18.22 16.02 -6.44
N ARG A 535 -18.74 15.41 -5.40
CA ARG A 535 -18.90 16.00 -4.06
C ARG A 535 -17.76 15.68 -3.10
N SER A 536 -16.87 14.78 -3.48
CA SER A 536 -15.73 14.37 -2.65
C SER A 536 -14.60 15.38 -2.77
N VAL A 537 -14.06 15.81 -1.63
CA VAL A 537 -12.90 16.70 -1.54
C VAL A 537 -11.87 16.03 -0.65
N GLU A 538 -10.63 15.98 -1.10
CA GLU A 538 -9.52 15.39 -0.39
C GLU A 538 -8.30 16.30 -0.46
N SER A 539 -7.77 16.69 0.70
CA SER A 539 -6.56 17.51 0.80
C SER A 539 -5.32 16.65 0.65
N PHE A 540 -4.27 17.19 0.02
CA PHE A 540 -3.01 16.48 -0.17
C PHE A 540 -1.81 17.43 -0.31
N VAL A 541 -0.62 16.87 -0.22
CA VAL A 541 0.65 17.55 -0.49
C VAL A 541 1.37 16.86 -1.64
N LEU A 542 2.00 17.66 -2.49
CA LEU A 542 2.78 17.18 -3.64
C LEU A 542 4.14 16.63 -3.20
N PRO A 543 4.76 15.75 -4.00
CA PRO A 543 6.15 15.33 -3.80
C PRO A 543 7.15 16.51 -3.80
N THR A 544 8.24 16.36 -3.07
CA THR A 544 9.20 17.45 -2.83
C THR A 544 10.18 17.71 -3.97
N ASP A 545 10.45 16.72 -4.83
CA ASP A 545 11.55 16.74 -5.81
C ASP A 545 11.09 16.74 -7.28
N LEU A 546 9.86 17.16 -7.57
CA LEU A 546 9.25 17.11 -8.91
C LEU A 546 10.10 17.79 -9.99
N HIS A 547 10.80 18.85 -9.66
CA HIS A 547 11.72 19.52 -10.58
C HIS A 547 12.92 18.63 -10.98
N SER A 548 13.47 17.89 -10.03
CA SER A 548 14.55 16.93 -10.27
C SER A 548 14.04 15.72 -11.06
N ALA A 549 12.90 15.19 -10.67
CA ALA A 549 12.25 14.08 -11.36
C ALA A 549 11.92 14.43 -12.82
N ALA A 550 11.40 15.64 -13.08
CA ALA A 550 11.11 16.11 -14.44
C ALA A 550 12.34 16.22 -15.36
N ARG A 551 13.53 16.42 -14.80
CA ARG A 551 14.78 16.45 -15.58
C ARG A 551 15.38 15.05 -15.78
N SER A 552 15.35 14.21 -14.76
CA SER A 552 16.07 12.92 -14.77
C SER A 552 15.25 11.78 -15.38
N LEU A 553 13.94 11.73 -15.11
CA LEU A 553 13.10 10.61 -15.53
C LEU A 553 12.89 10.55 -17.05
N PRO A 554 12.58 11.64 -17.78
CA PRO A 554 12.48 11.62 -19.23
C PRO A 554 13.75 11.13 -19.94
N VAL A 555 14.91 11.54 -19.43
CA VAL A 555 16.22 11.10 -19.95
C VAL A 555 16.43 9.60 -19.73
N ALA A 556 16.10 9.10 -18.53
CA ALA A 556 16.18 7.67 -18.22
C ALA A 556 15.21 6.83 -19.07
N MET A 557 14.00 7.34 -19.31
CA MET A 557 13.01 6.69 -20.18
C MET A 557 13.49 6.63 -21.63
N TYR A 558 14.07 7.73 -22.15
CA TYR A 558 14.61 7.78 -23.50
C TYR A 558 15.76 6.79 -23.69
N ALA A 559 16.71 6.76 -22.78
CA ALA A 559 17.81 5.80 -22.80
C ALA A 559 17.32 4.33 -22.73
N ALA A 560 16.17 4.08 -22.16
CA ALA A 560 15.59 2.74 -22.08
C ALA A 560 14.80 2.35 -23.36
N THR A 561 14.46 3.30 -24.24
CA THR A 561 13.78 3.05 -25.54
C THR A 561 14.75 2.96 -26.71
N SER A 562 15.95 3.54 -26.58
CA SER A 562 17.06 3.42 -27.54
C SER A 562 17.74 2.06 -27.41
#